data_3dad762f27b193c5ec20d1c74cf9d23f
#
_entry.id   3dad762f27b193c5ec20d1c74cf9d23f
#
_cell.length_a   1.000
_cell.length_b   1.000
_cell.length_c   1.000
_cell.angle_alpha   90.00
_cell.angle_beta   90.00
_cell.angle_gamma   90.00
#
_symmetry.space_group_name_H-M   'P 1'
#
loop_
_entity.id
_entity.type
_entity.pdbx_description
1 polymer ?
#
loop_
_entity_poly.entity_id
_entity_poly.type
_entity_poly.pdbx_seq_one_letter_code
_entity_poly.pdbx_strand_id
1 'polypeptide(L)'
;FTDMKKPEHVVKAFIRFALAQGAVMSGMELLTAIFSIVQGIVANIMSHSGMAGGTVTELPSEIVDKIEAVGMLESIPLWIVTLLGSLLITVLSFVMILTVYGRMFKLYMYTAIAPIPLATFAGEPTQSVGKNFIRSYAGVCLEGAIIALACIIFSAFSSSGTPVVDSSASVVTQVWSYLGEVIFNLLVLVGLVKSADHIVKEMMGL
;
A
#
# COMPACT_ATOMS: atom_id res chain seq x y z
N PHE A 1 11.46 -7.26 47.60
CA PHE A 1 12.94 -7.39 47.71
C PHE A 1 13.40 -8.71 48.39
N THR A 2 12.49 -9.52 48.91
CA THR A 2 12.81 -10.76 49.63
C THR A 2 12.95 -12.01 48.76
N ASP A 3 12.46 -11.97 47.50
CA ASP A 3 12.49 -13.12 46.58
C ASP A 3 13.83 -13.30 45.83
N MET A 4 14.69 -12.31 45.87
CA MET A 4 16.01 -12.37 45.21
C MET A 4 17.06 -13.23 45.91
N LYS A 5 16.72 -13.83 47.07
CA LYS A 5 17.65 -14.65 47.85
C LYS A 5 17.76 -16.11 47.37
N LYS A 6 16.92 -16.54 46.42
CA LYS A 6 17.00 -17.89 45.86
C LYS A 6 17.88 -17.88 44.62
N PRO A 7 18.96 -18.71 44.52
CA PRO A 7 19.87 -18.70 43.38
C PRO A 7 19.15 -18.97 42.05
N GLU A 8 18.03 -19.67 42.09
CA GLU A 8 17.19 -19.94 40.90
C GLU A 8 16.61 -18.66 40.28
N HIS A 9 16.24 -17.65 41.07
CA HIS A 9 15.71 -16.39 40.52
C HIS A 9 16.80 -15.54 39.88
N VAL A 10 18.03 -15.59 40.40
CA VAL A 10 19.17 -14.90 39.85
C VAL A 10 19.55 -15.50 38.47
N VAL A 11 19.59 -16.82 38.37
CA VAL A 11 19.87 -17.52 37.12
C VAL A 11 18.78 -17.23 36.07
N LYS A 12 17.50 -17.26 36.46
CA LYS A 12 16.40 -16.90 35.57
C LYS A 12 16.49 -15.45 35.09
N ALA A 13 16.83 -14.52 35.97
CA ALA A 13 17.00 -13.10 35.60
C ALA A 13 18.16 -12.92 34.63
N PHE A 14 19.27 -13.64 34.85
CA PHE A 14 20.44 -13.58 33.95
C PHE A 14 20.13 -14.16 32.55
N ILE A 15 19.44 -15.29 32.49
CA ILE A 15 19.01 -15.90 31.22
C ILE A 15 18.08 -14.92 30.45
N ARG A 16 17.12 -14.29 31.15
CA ARG A 16 16.22 -13.32 30.54
C ARG A 16 16.96 -12.09 30.02
N PHE A 17 17.92 -11.59 30.78
CA PHE A 17 18.77 -10.47 30.34
C PHE A 17 19.57 -10.83 29.09
N ALA A 18 20.19 -12.02 29.06
CA ALA A 18 20.93 -12.52 27.91
C ALA A 18 20.02 -12.69 26.67
N LEU A 19 18.79 -13.21 26.86
CA LEU A 19 17.80 -13.30 25.78
C LEU A 19 17.38 -11.92 25.24
N ALA A 20 17.15 -10.96 26.15
CA ALA A 20 16.79 -9.61 25.75
C ALA A 20 17.94 -8.93 24.99
N GLN A 21 19.16 -9.08 25.48
CA GLN A 21 20.34 -8.56 24.79
C GLN A 21 20.50 -9.19 23.41
N GLY A 22 20.34 -10.51 23.29
CA GLY A 22 20.33 -11.21 22.00
C GLY A 22 19.22 -10.68 21.08
N ALA A 23 17.99 -10.50 21.58
CA ALA A 23 16.88 -9.99 20.81
C ALA A 23 17.10 -8.55 20.31
N VAL A 24 17.73 -7.69 21.10
CA VAL A 24 18.06 -6.33 20.69
C VAL A 24 19.19 -6.32 19.66
N MET A 25 20.25 -7.11 19.87
CA MET A 25 21.39 -7.18 18.95
C MET A 25 21.02 -7.78 17.59
N SER A 26 20.20 -8.85 17.60
CA SER A 26 19.68 -9.47 16.36
C SER A 26 18.41 -8.83 15.83
N GLY A 27 17.90 -7.77 16.49
CA GLY A 27 16.64 -7.13 16.16
C GLY A 27 16.58 -6.61 14.74
N MET A 28 17.65 -5.98 14.27
CA MET A 28 17.76 -5.49 12.89
C MET A 28 17.73 -6.63 11.86
N GLU A 29 18.43 -7.73 12.13
CA GLU A 29 18.45 -8.92 11.26
C GLU A 29 17.04 -9.54 11.19
N LEU A 30 16.35 -9.64 12.31
CA LEU A 30 15.00 -10.17 12.39
C LEU A 30 14.01 -9.30 11.61
N LEU A 31 14.05 -7.98 11.76
CA LEU A 31 13.20 -7.05 11.02
C LEU A 31 13.50 -7.10 9.51
N THR A 32 14.77 -7.14 9.14
CA THR A 32 15.19 -7.25 7.74
C THR A 32 14.75 -8.59 7.14
N ALA A 33 14.83 -9.69 7.89
CA ALA A 33 14.36 -10.99 7.44
C ALA A 33 12.85 -10.99 7.18
N ILE A 34 12.04 -10.43 8.09
CA ILE A 34 10.59 -10.29 7.89
C ILE A 34 10.31 -9.47 6.63
N PHE A 35 10.99 -8.35 6.46
CA PHE A 35 10.83 -7.49 5.29
C PHE A 35 11.19 -8.21 3.99
N SER A 36 12.31 -8.95 3.98
CA SER A 36 12.77 -9.74 2.82
C SER A 36 11.78 -10.83 2.43
N ILE A 37 11.20 -11.54 3.41
CA ILE A 37 10.17 -12.56 3.15
C ILE A 37 8.96 -11.92 2.45
N VAL A 38 8.49 -10.78 2.96
CA VAL A 38 7.34 -10.09 2.37
C VAL A 38 7.67 -9.54 0.99
N GLN A 39 8.87 -9.00 0.78
CA GLN A 39 9.32 -8.60 -0.57
C GLN A 39 9.34 -9.77 -1.54
N GLY A 40 9.78 -10.95 -1.10
CA GLY A 40 9.71 -12.17 -1.91
C GLY A 40 8.28 -12.55 -2.29
N ILE A 41 7.33 -12.42 -1.36
CA ILE A 41 5.90 -12.63 -1.64
C ILE A 41 5.40 -11.62 -2.69
N VAL A 42 5.69 -10.33 -2.53
CA VAL A 42 5.31 -9.28 -3.49
C VAL A 42 5.89 -9.56 -4.87
N ALA A 43 7.18 -9.90 -4.94
CA ALA A 43 7.86 -10.23 -6.21
C ALA A 43 7.20 -11.43 -6.91
N ASN A 44 6.88 -12.49 -6.17
CA ASN A 44 6.15 -13.64 -6.71
C ASN A 44 4.76 -13.27 -7.21
N ILE A 45 4.00 -12.49 -6.45
CA ILE A 45 2.68 -12.01 -6.86
C ILE A 45 2.79 -11.21 -8.15
N MET A 46 3.75 -10.30 -8.24
CA MET A 46 3.95 -9.45 -9.42
C MET A 46 4.41 -10.24 -10.66
N SER A 47 5.29 -11.23 -10.49
CA SER A 47 5.79 -12.04 -11.61
C SER A 47 4.71 -12.93 -12.24
N HIS A 48 3.74 -13.41 -11.46
CA HIS A 48 2.65 -14.23 -11.97
C HIS A 48 1.49 -13.43 -12.56
N SER A 49 1.42 -12.13 -12.26
CA SER A 49 0.30 -11.27 -12.72
C SER A 49 0.44 -10.75 -14.14
N GLY A 50 1.58 -10.94 -14.80
CA GLY A 50 1.85 -10.36 -16.12
C GLY A 50 1.95 -8.83 -16.15
N MET A 51 1.89 -8.18 -14.99
CA MET A 51 1.94 -6.71 -14.83
C MET A 51 3.34 -6.11 -14.94
N ALA A 52 4.32 -6.82 -15.48
CA ALA A 52 5.67 -6.30 -15.71
C ALA A 52 5.74 -5.16 -16.77
N GLY A 53 4.67 -4.96 -17.53
CA GLY A 53 4.49 -3.80 -18.41
C GLY A 53 3.43 -2.89 -17.79
N GLY A 54 3.82 -1.69 -17.35
CA GLY A 54 2.87 -0.69 -16.87
C GLY A 54 1.71 -0.52 -17.85
N THR A 55 0.49 -0.50 -17.35
CA THR A 55 -0.68 -0.13 -18.14
C THR A 55 -0.55 1.34 -18.51
N VAL A 56 0.02 1.62 -19.70
CA VAL A 56 -0.06 2.94 -20.30
C VAL A 56 -1.51 3.10 -20.74
N THR A 57 -2.26 3.90 -20.03
CA THR A 57 -3.63 4.24 -20.42
C THR A 57 -3.52 5.32 -21.49
N GLU A 58 -3.32 4.89 -22.73
CA GLU A 58 -3.41 5.79 -23.88
C GLU A 58 -4.88 6.06 -24.20
N LEU A 59 -5.18 7.30 -24.57
CA LEU A 59 -6.50 7.61 -25.10
C LEU A 59 -6.75 6.80 -26.36
N PRO A 60 -7.95 6.20 -26.53
CA PRO A 60 -8.30 5.56 -27.79
C PRO A 60 -8.10 6.52 -28.96
N SER A 61 -7.45 6.04 -30.03
CA SER A 61 -7.15 6.85 -31.21
C SER A 61 -8.40 7.48 -31.82
N GLU A 62 -9.54 6.80 -31.77
CA GLU A 62 -10.82 7.31 -32.24
C GLU A 62 -11.29 8.59 -31.51
N ILE A 63 -10.95 8.74 -30.22
CA ILE A 63 -11.27 9.94 -29.44
C ILE A 63 -10.29 11.04 -29.80
N VAL A 64 -9.01 10.71 -30.00
CA VAL A 64 -7.97 11.67 -30.41
C VAL A 64 -8.34 12.30 -31.76
N ASP A 65 -8.66 11.47 -32.78
CA ASP A 65 -9.03 11.93 -34.13
C ASP A 65 -10.29 12.84 -34.09
N LYS A 66 -11.26 12.52 -33.24
CA LYS A 66 -12.46 13.35 -33.07
C LYS A 66 -12.15 14.68 -32.39
N ILE A 67 -11.25 14.71 -31.42
CA ILE A 67 -10.81 15.92 -30.71
C ILE A 67 -10.08 16.86 -31.71
N GLU A 68 -9.22 16.31 -32.60
CA GLU A 68 -8.51 17.08 -33.56
C GLU A 68 -9.42 17.67 -34.67
N ALA A 69 -10.56 17.02 -34.92
CA ALA A 69 -11.56 17.50 -35.90
C ALA A 69 -12.53 18.57 -35.34
N VAL A 70 -12.47 18.88 -34.04
CA VAL A 70 -13.40 19.83 -33.40
C VAL A 70 -13.06 21.26 -33.77
N GLY A 71 -14.10 22.04 -34.16
CA GLY A 71 -13.99 23.46 -34.46
C GLY A 71 -13.64 24.32 -33.23
N MET A 72 -13.12 25.52 -33.46
CA MET A 72 -12.57 26.41 -32.44
C MET A 72 -13.60 26.81 -31.35
N LEU A 73 -14.87 26.93 -31.67
CA LEU A 73 -15.94 27.29 -30.73
C LEU A 73 -16.37 26.11 -29.85
N GLU A 74 -16.31 24.90 -30.38
CA GLU A 74 -16.65 23.67 -29.63
C GLU A 74 -15.49 23.21 -28.76
N SER A 75 -14.28 23.74 -28.96
CA SER A 75 -13.09 23.43 -28.16
C SER A 75 -13.15 24.00 -26.74
N ILE A 76 -13.88 25.08 -26.49
CA ILE A 76 -13.95 25.74 -25.16
C ILE A 76 -14.56 24.84 -24.09
N PRO A 77 -15.75 24.23 -24.28
CA PRO A 77 -16.31 23.31 -23.28
C PRO A 77 -15.46 22.06 -23.11
N LEU A 78 -14.84 21.56 -24.18
CA LEU A 78 -13.92 20.42 -24.14
C LEU A 78 -12.70 20.73 -23.28
N TRP A 79 -12.11 21.91 -23.41
CA TRP A 79 -10.96 22.36 -22.63
C TRP A 79 -11.30 22.45 -21.13
N ILE A 80 -12.47 22.94 -20.76
CA ILE A 80 -12.92 23.01 -19.35
C ILE A 80 -13.06 21.59 -18.77
N VAL A 81 -13.69 20.68 -19.52
CA VAL A 81 -13.88 19.29 -19.08
C VAL A 81 -12.55 18.57 -18.88
N THR A 82 -11.63 18.71 -19.81
CA THR A 82 -10.29 18.08 -19.71
C THR A 82 -9.47 18.69 -18.58
N LEU A 83 -9.57 19.99 -18.33
CA LEU A 83 -8.89 20.67 -17.22
C LEU A 83 -9.40 20.18 -15.86
N LEU A 84 -10.71 20.09 -15.70
CA LEU A 84 -11.30 19.53 -14.46
C LEU A 84 -10.95 18.06 -14.27
N GLY A 85 -11.02 17.26 -15.33
CA GLY A 85 -10.67 15.86 -15.29
C GLY A 85 -9.20 15.64 -14.93
N SER A 86 -8.29 16.37 -15.56
CA SER A 86 -6.85 16.29 -15.27
C SER A 86 -6.51 16.71 -13.84
N LEU A 87 -7.20 17.73 -13.30
CA LEU A 87 -7.04 18.15 -11.91
C LEU A 87 -7.43 17.02 -10.95
N LEU A 88 -8.59 16.39 -11.15
CA LEU A 88 -9.08 15.29 -10.31
C LEU A 88 -8.13 14.08 -10.38
N ILE A 89 -7.71 13.69 -11.58
CA ILE A 89 -6.75 12.57 -11.78
C ILE A 89 -5.44 12.88 -11.06
N THR A 90 -4.93 14.10 -11.16
CA THR A 90 -3.69 14.51 -10.48
C THR A 90 -3.83 14.42 -8.95
N VAL A 91 -4.95 14.88 -8.40
CA VAL A 91 -5.20 14.79 -6.96
C VAL A 91 -5.28 13.33 -6.50
N LEU A 92 -6.00 12.47 -7.23
CA LEU A 92 -6.12 11.05 -6.89
C LEU A 92 -4.77 10.34 -6.98
N SER A 93 -3.98 10.62 -8.01
CA SER A 93 -2.62 10.09 -8.17
C SER A 93 -1.71 10.52 -7.00
N PHE A 94 -1.82 11.78 -6.58
CA PHE A 94 -1.07 12.30 -5.43
C PHE A 94 -1.46 11.58 -4.13
N VAL A 95 -2.76 11.33 -3.90
CA VAL A 95 -3.24 10.56 -2.75
C VAL A 95 -2.67 9.14 -2.75
N MET A 96 -2.61 8.49 -3.92
CA MET A 96 -2.00 7.16 -4.07
C MET A 96 -0.52 7.17 -3.68
N ILE A 97 0.24 8.10 -4.24
CA ILE A 97 1.67 8.27 -3.94
C ILE A 97 1.88 8.47 -2.44
N LEU A 98 1.14 9.39 -1.81
CA LEU A 98 1.24 9.64 -0.37
C LEU A 98 0.90 8.40 0.47
N THR A 99 -0.06 7.59 0.06
CA THR A 99 -0.43 6.36 0.78
C THR A 99 0.72 5.35 0.75
N VAL A 100 1.34 5.14 -0.41
CA VAL A 100 2.47 4.20 -0.57
C VAL A 100 3.71 4.71 0.19
N TYR A 101 4.06 6.00 0.04
CA TYR A 101 5.19 6.58 0.77
C TYR A 101 4.96 6.61 2.28
N GLY A 102 3.73 6.90 2.73
CA GLY A 102 3.35 6.87 4.14
C GLY A 102 3.65 5.53 4.80
N ARG A 103 3.46 4.43 4.09
CA ARG A 103 3.84 3.09 4.56
C ARG A 103 5.35 2.96 4.75
N MET A 104 6.16 3.46 3.81
CA MET A 104 7.63 3.44 3.94
C MET A 104 8.09 4.21 5.17
N PHE A 105 7.50 5.38 5.44
CA PHE A 105 7.79 6.14 6.65
C PHE A 105 7.40 5.38 7.92
N LYS A 106 6.24 4.70 7.94
CA LYS A 106 5.85 3.82 9.06
C LYS A 106 6.93 2.75 9.31
N LEU A 107 7.44 2.08 8.27
CA LEU A 107 8.51 1.08 8.39
C LEU A 107 9.77 1.65 9.00
N TYR A 108 10.22 2.83 8.56
CA TYR A 108 11.39 3.49 9.12
C TYR A 108 11.19 3.84 10.61
N MET A 109 10.01 4.35 10.98
CA MET A 109 9.68 4.64 12.38
C MET A 109 9.70 3.37 13.24
N TYR A 110 9.08 2.28 12.79
CA TYR A 110 9.12 1.00 13.50
C TYR A 110 10.56 0.51 13.68
N THR A 111 11.37 0.58 12.63
CA THR A 111 12.78 0.15 12.68
C THR A 111 13.59 1.01 13.66
N ALA A 112 13.38 2.32 13.68
CA ALA A 112 14.09 3.24 14.60
C ALA A 112 13.73 3.00 16.06
N ILE A 113 12.46 2.66 16.38
CA ILE A 113 11.98 2.44 17.75
C ILE A 113 12.20 0.98 18.20
N ALA A 114 12.52 0.06 17.30
CA ALA A 114 12.61 -1.38 17.55
C ALA A 114 13.39 -1.79 18.82
N PRO A 115 14.53 -1.18 19.19
CA PRO A 115 15.28 -1.61 20.37
C PRO A 115 14.47 -1.54 21.66
N ILE A 116 13.53 -0.57 21.78
CA ILE A 116 12.74 -0.36 22.99
C ILE A 116 11.77 -1.53 23.24
N PRO A 117 10.83 -1.85 22.31
CA PRO A 117 9.93 -2.98 22.50
C PRO A 117 10.66 -4.35 22.48
N LEU A 118 11.78 -4.50 21.78
CA LEU A 118 12.54 -5.74 21.81
C LEU A 118 13.20 -5.97 23.18
N ALA A 119 13.63 -4.93 23.88
CA ALA A 119 14.14 -5.06 25.23
C ALA A 119 13.09 -5.57 26.23
N THR A 120 11.78 -5.42 25.94
CA THR A 120 10.70 -5.90 26.82
C THR A 120 10.62 -7.42 26.92
N PHE A 121 11.31 -8.17 26.05
CA PHE A 121 11.43 -9.63 26.17
C PHE A 121 12.16 -10.08 27.47
N ALA A 122 12.89 -9.18 28.15
CA ALA A 122 13.53 -9.46 29.42
C ALA A 122 12.55 -9.76 30.55
N GLY A 123 11.34 -9.15 30.55
CA GLY A 123 10.35 -9.25 31.62
C GLY A 123 9.15 -10.12 31.24
N GLU A 124 8.75 -11.07 32.11
CA GLU A 124 7.52 -11.86 31.87
C GLU A 124 6.27 -11.00 31.64
N PRO A 125 5.99 -9.96 32.44
CA PRO A 125 4.78 -9.17 32.26
C PRO A 125 4.83 -8.27 31.00
N THR A 126 6.04 -7.97 30.50
CA THR A 126 6.24 -7.04 29.37
C THR A 126 6.47 -7.74 28.03
N GLN A 127 6.63 -9.06 28.01
CA GLN A 127 6.83 -9.83 26.78
C GLN A 127 5.73 -9.64 25.72
N SER A 128 4.51 -9.36 26.16
CA SER A 128 3.38 -9.06 25.27
C SER A 128 3.64 -7.83 24.39
N VAL A 129 4.36 -6.83 24.91
CA VAL A 129 4.71 -5.61 24.17
C VAL A 129 5.64 -5.94 23.01
N GLY A 130 6.70 -6.72 23.26
CA GLY A 130 7.63 -7.15 22.20
C GLY A 130 6.94 -8.01 21.14
N LYS A 131 6.08 -8.95 21.54
CA LYS A 131 5.30 -9.77 20.59
C LYS A 131 4.35 -8.93 19.73
N ASN A 132 3.63 -8.00 20.34
CA ASN A 132 2.73 -7.10 19.63
C ASN A 132 3.50 -6.18 18.67
N PHE A 133 4.70 -5.73 19.07
CA PHE A 133 5.55 -4.93 18.19
C PHE A 133 5.95 -5.70 16.93
N ILE A 134 6.43 -6.95 17.06
CA ILE A 134 6.81 -7.79 15.91
C ILE A 134 5.59 -8.03 15.01
N ARG A 135 4.41 -8.30 15.62
CA ARG A 135 3.17 -8.48 14.89
C ARG A 135 2.79 -7.22 14.11
N SER A 136 2.87 -6.04 14.74
CA SER A 136 2.58 -4.76 14.11
C SER A 136 3.55 -4.45 12.97
N TYR A 137 4.85 -4.71 13.16
CA TYR A 137 5.86 -4.54 12.10
C TYR A 137 5.59 -5.45 10.91
N ALA A 138 5.34 -6.74 11.15
CA ALA A 138 4.96 -7.69 10.10
C ALA A 138 3.68 -7.26 9.38
N GLY A 139 2.72 -6.70 10.11
CA GLY A 139 1.50 -6.12 9.54
C GLY A 139 1.82 -5.00 8.54
N VAL A 140 2.64 -4.03 8.92
CA VAL A 140 3.03 -2.92 8.00
C VAL A 140 3.80 -3.44 6.79
N CYS A 141 4.61 -4.50 6.95
CA CYS A 141 5.25 -5.15 5.80
C CYS A 141 4.22 -5.79 4.87
N LEU A 142 3.25 -6.56 5.41
CA LEU A 142 2.20 -7.23 4.64
C LEU A 142 1.23 -6.27 3.93
N GLU A 143 1.04 -5.06 4.46
CA GLU A 143 0.26 -4.00 3.80
C GLU A 143 0.72 -3.80 2.35
N GLY A 144 2.03 -3.90 2.08
CA GLY A 144 2.57 -3.82 0.72
C GLY A 144 2.16 -4.97 -0.20
N ALA A 145 2.05 -6.18 0.35
CA ALA A 145 1.59 -7.32 -0.43
C ALA A 145 0.09 -7.18 -0.79
N ILE A 146 -0.71 -6.66 0.14
CA ILE A 146 -2.13 -6.40 -0.12
C ILE A 146 -2.32 -5.27 -1.13
N ILE A 147 -1.52 -4.21 -1.08
CA ILE A 147 -1.54 -3.15 -2.09
C ILE A 147 -1.19 -3.72 -3.47
N ALA A 148 -0.14 -4.55 -3.58
CA ALA A 148 0.22 -5.20 -4.83
C ALA A 148 -0.93 -6.07 -5.37
N LEU A 149 -1.56 -6.87 -4.50
CA LEU A 149 -2.71 -7.69 -4.85
C LEU A 149 -3.92 -6.83 -5.30
N ALA A 150 -4.20 -5.73 -4.60
CA ALA A 150 -5.24 -4.78 -4.97
C ALA A 150 -5.02 -4.18 -6.37
N CYS A 151 -3.77 -3.83 -6.70
CA CYS A 151 -3.42 -3.35 -8.04
C CYS A 151 -3.64 -4.41 -9.13
N ILE A 152 -3.36 -5.68 -8.84
CA ILE A 152 -3.57 -6.79 -9.78
C ILE A 152 -5.07 -7.04 -10.01
N ILE A 153 -5.85 -7.11 -8.94
CA ILE A 153 -7.31 -7.27 -9.02
C ILE A 153 -7.92 -6.11 -9.81
N PHE A 154 -7.47 -4.90 -9.52
CA PHE A 154 -7.91 -3.71 -10.22
C PHE A 154 -7.54 -3.74 -11.71
N SER A 155 -6.32 -4.14 -12.06
CA SER A 155 -5.88 -4.29 -13.45
C SER A 155 -6.73 -5.30 -14.21
N ALA A 156 -7.03 -6.45 -13.59
CA ALA A 156 -7.92 -7.45 -14.18
C ALA A 156 -9.37 -6.94 -14.36
N PHE A 157 -9.86 -6.16 -13.41
CA PHE A 157 -11.17 -5.53 -13.47
C PHE A 157 -11.23 -4.44 -14.56
N SER A 158 -10.24 -3.56 -14.61
CA SER A 158 -10.17 -2.46 -15.58
C SER A 158 -9.96 -2.94 -17.02
N SER A 159 -9.26 -4.06 -17.24
CA SER A 159 -9.06 -4.62 -18.58
C SER A 159 -10.28 -5.34 -19.14
N SER A 160 -11.26 -5.69 -18.30
CA SER A 160 -12.51 -6.37 -18.72
C SER A 160 -13.62 -5.41 -19.20
N GLY A 161 -13.46 -4.10 -18.99
CA GLY A 161 -14.42 -3.07 -19.40
C GLY A 161 -13.78 -2.04 -20.31
N THR A 162 -13.91 -2.20 -21.63
CA THR A 162 -13.65 -1.05 -22.51
C THR A 162 -14.78 -0.04 -22.36
N PRO A 163 -14.50 1.27 -22.17
CA PRO A 163 -15.54 2.28 -22.11
C PRO A 163 -16.43 2.19 -23.35
N VAL A 164 -17.71 1.96 -23.15
CA VAL A 164 -18.70 1.98 -24.24
C VAL A 164 -18.94 3.45 -24.58
N VAL A 165 -18.15 3.97 -25.48
CA VAL A 165 -18.31 5.33 -25.99
C VAL A 165 -19.41 5.32 -27.05
N ASP A 166 -20.56 5.93 -26.74
CA ASP A 166 -21.63 6.11 -27.74
C ASP A 166 -21.12 7.02 -28.87
N SER A 167 -20.84 6.41 -30.02
CA SER A 167 -20.31 7.12 -31.20
C SER A 167 -21.29 8.14 -31.80
N SER A 168 -22.56 8.12 -31.40
CA SER A 168 -23.58 9.06 -31.82
C SER A 168 -23.67 10.33 -30.95
N ALA A 169 -23.03 10.33 -29.76
CA ALA A 169 -23.03 11.46 -28.85
C ALA A 169 -22.03 12.55 -29.29
N SER A 170 -22.23 13.79 -28.80
CA SER A 170 -21.28 14.88 -29.03
C SER A 170 -19.89 14.56 -28.49
N VAL A 171 -18.83 15.09 -29.11
CA VAL A 171 -17.43 14.86 -28.69
C VAL A 171 -17.23 15.20 -27.20
N VAL A 172 -17.83 16.29 -26.74
CA VAL A 172 -17.78 16.72 -25.34
C VAL A 172 -18.37 15.65 -24.42
N THR A 173 -19.51 15.06 -24.77
CA THR A 173 -20.16 14.00 -23.99
C THR A 173 -19.33 12.72 -23.97
N GLN A 174 -18.69 12.36 -25.10
CA GLN A 174 -17.82 11.20 -25.19
C GLN A 174 -16.59 11.35 -24.27
N VAL A 175 -15.94 12.52 -24.30
CA VAL A 175 -14.79 12.81 -23.43
C VAL A 175 -15.20 12.86 -21.96
N TRP A 176 -16.36 13.41 -21.66
CA TRP A 176 -16.89 13.44 -20.28
C TRP A 176 -17.16 12.03 -19.74
N SER A 177 -17.78 11.16 -20.54
CA SER A 177 -18.03 9.77 -20.15
C SER A 177 -16.73 9.00 -19.93
N TYR A 178 -15.75 9.15 -20.82
CA TYR A 178 -14.44 8.54 -20.68
C TYR A 178 -13.70 9.02 -19.42
N LEU A 179 -13.64 10.32 -19.18
CA LEU A 179 -13.03 10.89 -17.99
C LEU A 179 -13.75 10.42 -16.72
N GLY A 180 -15.08 10.37 -16.74
CA GLY A 180 -15.89 9.88 -15.61
C GLY A 180 -15.53 8.44 -15.24
N GLU A 181 -15.35 7.57 -16.24
CA GLU A 181 -14.97 6.18 -16.02
C GLU A 181 -13.54 6.06 -15.50
N VAL A 182 -12.59 6.79 -16.07
CA VAL A 182 -11.20 6.82 -15.58
C VAL A 182 -11.13 7.32 -14.13
N ILE A 183 -11.87 8.38 -13.80
CA ILE A 183 -11.92 8.92 -12.43
C ILE A 183 -12.56 7.92 -11.49
N PHE A 184 -13.66 7.27 -11.89
CA PHE A 184 -14.31 6.23 -11.10
C PHE A 184 -13.36 5.05 -10.83
N ASN A 185 -12.68 4.57 -11.85
CA ASN A 185 -11.70 3.49 -11.72
C ASN A 185 -10.56 3.88 -10.76
N LEU A 186 -10.02 5.10 -10.86
CA LEU A 186 -9.01 5.61 -9.94
C LEU A 186 -9.54 5.74 -8.50
N LEU A 187 -10.78 6.17 -8.31
CA LEU A 187 -11.41 6.22 -6.97
C LEU A 187 -11.51 4.82 -6.35
N VAL A 188 -11.92 3.82 -7.12
CA VAL A 188 -11.98 2.42 -6.68
C VAL A 188 -10.58 1.94 -6.28
N LEU A 189 -9.57 2.20 -7.09
CA LEU A 189 -8.19 1.82 -6.79
C LEU A 189 -7.67 2.50 -5.52
N VAL A 190 -7.90 3.81 -5.36
CA VAL A 190 -7.52 4.57 -4.15
C VAL A 190 -8.23 4.01 -2.93
N GLY A 191 -9.50 3.64 -3.04
CA GLY A 191 -10.29 3.01 -1.98
C GLY A 191 -9.71 1.67 -1.56
N LEU A 192 -9.37 0.80 -2.53
CA LEU A 192 -8.74 -0.50 -2.28
C LEU A 192 -7.39 -0.36 -1.59
N VAL A 193 -6.54 0.55 -2.07
CA VAL A 193 -5.21 0.78 -1.48
C VAL A 193 -5.32 1.33 -0.07
N LYS A 194 -6.27 2.23 0.21
CA LYS A 194 -6.51 2.73 1.57
C LYS A 194 -7.06 1.68 2.52
N SER A 195 -7.86 0.74 2.03
CA SER A 195 -8.40 -0.34 2.86
C SER A 195 -7.34 -1.39 3.26
N ALA A 196 -6.19 -1.43 2.58
CA ALA A 196 -5.13 -2.38 2.86
C ALA A 196 -4.64 -2.35 4.33
N ASP A 197 -4.48 -1.17 4.92
CA ASP A 197 -4.10 -1.01 6.34
C ASP A 197 -5.15 -1.63 7.29
N HIS A 198 -6.43 -1.45 7.00
CA HIS A 198 -7.52 -2.02 7.80
C HIS A 198 -7.56 -3.55 7.69
N ILE A 199 -7.47 -4.08 6.47
CA ILE A 199 -7.47 -5.52 6.20
C ILE A 199 -6.32 -6.21 6.95
N VAL A 200 -5.11 -5.62 6.91
CA VAL A 200 -3.96 -6.17 7.62
C VAL A 200 -4.18 -6.17 9.13
N LYS A 201 -4.71 -5.08 9.69
CA LYS A 201 -4.97 -4.98 11.13
C LYS A 201 -5.97 -6.04 11.58
N GLU A 202 -7.05 -6.25 10.84
CA GLU A 202 -8.01 -7.31 11.11
C GLU A 202 -7.38 -8.70 11.03
N MET A 203 -6.59 -8.98 9.99
CA MET A 203 -5.90 -10.26 9.83
C MET A 203 -4.90 -10.55 10.95
N MET A 204 -4.21 -9.51 11.42
CA MET A 204 -3.19 -9.64 12.47
C MET A 204 -3.78 -9.56 13.88
N GLY A 205 -5.08 -9.24 14.03
CA GLY A 205 -5.74 -9.06 15.32
C GLY A 205 -5.17 -7.87 16.09
N LEU A 206 -4.96 -6.76 15.41
CA LEU A 206 -4.42 -5.50 15.94
C LEU A 206 -5.51 -4.46 16.12
#